data_78d00131252b88c46f11aeeaf3cf58b7
#
_entry.id   78d00131252b88c46f11aeeaf3cf58b7
#
_cell.length_a   1.000
_cell.length_b   1.000
_cell.length_c   1.000
_cell.angle_alpha   90.00
_cell.angle_beta   90.00
_cell.angle_gamma   90.00
#
_symmetry.space_group_name_H-M   'P 1'
#
loop_
_entity.id
_entity.type
_entity.pdbx_description
1 polymer ?
#
loop_
_entity_poly.entity_id
_entity_poly.type
_entity_poly.pdbx_seq_one_letter_code
_entity_poly.pdbx_strand_id
1 'polypeptide(L)'
;MTGLEKVIKIDVICVPFSGHLFPTLTLVKPLLEDPRFKIRVITGFQKKALVEQIGFDCLALFPDRPTVMEDIANTSKQANLLIMYQQLMANSRLVPELFDEINRIWDSEGSPDLVIADFVAAPAGVLADRLGIPWITTIPSPVAIESRTTTPAYLDGWKPHQGTFYKWRDALGRRVIRLAKKVGLALVKKNLDTLEDFKLYREDGTEAIYSPYSILALGMRELEFRDDFPSQLKWIGYRCLSFDRLPQEQKQYFTSSKKRVLVTCGTHLKWEKERMIEFAKLLSQEHPDYVFYVTLGDPNGLENPPKMLSENLLIFDYLPYSDVLEQMDFAIHHAGAGILMGCIDHGIPSLILPQDYDQFDNAVRAELFQIGLVSRKKTESEVLR
;
A
#
# COMPACT_ATOMS: atom_id res chain seq x y z
N MET A 1 -13.17 16.67 -43.13
CA MET A 1 -12.97 17.35 -41.82
C MET A 1 -12.72 16.23 -40.81
N THR A 2 -11.46 15.87 -40.58
CA THR A 2 -11.07 14.95 -39.52
C THR A 2 -11.22 15.69 -38.22
N GLY A 3 -12.34 15.38 -37.49
CA GLY A 3 -12.51 15.91 -36.14
C GLY A 3 -11.31 15.48 -35.31
N LEU A 4 -10.56 16.43 -34.80
CA LEU A 4 -9.58 16.16 -33.75
C LEU A 4 -10.35 15.51 -32.61
N GLU A 5 -10.14 14.21 -32.38
CA GLU A 5 -10.69 13.54 -31.21
C GLU A 5 -10.20 14.30 -29.96
N LYS A 6 -11.13 14.67 -29.09
CA LYS A 6 -10.82 15.41 -27.87
C LYS A 6 -9.86 14.57 -27.02
N VAL A 7 -8.68 15.12 -26.72
CA VAL A 7 -7.74 14.50 -25.78
C VAL A 7 -8.38 14.47 -24.37
N ILE A 8 -8.45 13.31 -23.76
CA ILE A 8 -8.99 13.10 -22.42
C ILE A 8 -7.87 13.33 -21.40
N LYS A 9 -8.06 14.31 -20.53
CA LYS A 9 -7.13 14.59 -19.43
C LYS A 9 -7.46 13.70 -18.22
N ILE A 10 -6.48 12.96 -17.75
CA ILE A 10 -6.61 12.07 -16.58
C ILE A 10 -5.64 12.52 -15.49
N ASP A 11 -6.16 12.81 -14.31
CA ASP A 11 -5.33 13.05 -13.13
C ASP A 11 -5.31 11.80 -12.23
N VAL A 12 -4.11 11.28 -12.00
CA VAL A 12 -3.86 10.15 -11.11
C VAL A 12 -3.36 10.70 -9.78
N ILE A 13 -4.18 10.60 -8.74
CA ILE A 13 -3.89 11.18 -7.42
C ILE A 13 -3.59 10.07 -6.43
N CYS A 14 -2.33 9.98 -6.01
CA CYS A 14 -1.83 8.94 -5.13
C CYS A 14 -1.04 9.52 -3.96
N VAL A 15 -1.12 8.86 -2.81
CA VAL A 15 -0.15 9.10 -1.72
C VAL A 15 1.25 8.65 -2.15
N PRO A 16 2.34 9.27 -1.62
CA PRO A 16 3.71 8.99 -2.04
C PRO A 16 4.26 7.65 -1.52
N PHE A 17 3.40 6.73 -1.10
CA PHE A 17 3.81 5.42 -0.58
C PHE A 17 3.98 4.41 -1.71
N SER A 18 5.13 3.74 -1.75
CA SER A 18 5.48 2.83 -2.86
C SER A 18 4.43 1.73 -3.09
N GLY A 19 3.83 1.19 -2.03
CA GLY A 19 2.76 0.17 -2.11
C GLY A 19 1.44 0.67 -2.72
N HIS A 20 1.23 1.97 -2.84
CA HIS A 20 0.07 2.62 -3.43
C HIS A 20 0.38 3.21 -4.80
N LEU A 21 1.48 3.95 -4.87
CA LEU A 21 1.89 4.67 -6.08
C LEU A 21 2.28 3.71 -7.21
N PHE A 22 3.17 2.77 -6.97
CA PHE A 22 3.69 1.90 -8.03
C PHE A 22 2.62 1.01 -8.68
N PRO A 23 1.74 0.31 -7.95
CA PRO A 23 0.66 -0.44 -8.58
C PRO A 23 -0.27 0.44 -9.43
N THR A 24 -0.58 1.65 -8.95
CA THR A 24 -1.42 2.59 -9.69
C THR A 24 -0.73 3.13 -10.94
N LEU A 25 0.56 3.48 -10.87
CA LEU A 25 1.34 3.88 -12.05
C LEU A 25 1.47 2.74 -13.06
N THR A 26 1.65 1.52 -12.58
CA THR A 26 1.68 0.31 -13.44
C THR A 26 0.39 0.17 -14.23
N LEU A 27 -0.75 0.40 -13.58
CA LEU A 27 -2.07 0.32 -14.23
C LEU A 27 -2.21 1.34 -15.36
N VAL A 28 -1.78 2.58 -15.14
CA VAL A 28 -2.01 3.69 -16.09
C VAL A 28 -0.88 3.86 -17.11
N LYS A 29 0.30 3.28 -16.89
CA LYS A 29 1.45 3.41 -17.77
C LYS A 29 1.17 3.07 -19.24
N PRO A 30 0.43 2.00 -19.58
CA PRO A 30 0.11 1.70 -20.97
C PRO A 30 -0.69 2.79 -21.69
N LEU A 31 -1.40 3.65 -20.95
CA LEU A 31 -2.18 4.75 -21.52
C LEU A 31 -1.29 5.92 -21.99
N LEU A 32 -0.03 5.99 -21.57
CA LEU A 32 0.93 7.00 -22.06
C LEU A 32 1.23 6.87 -23.55
N GLU A 33 1.11 5.65 -24.09
CA GLU A 33 1.36 5.38 -25.51
C GLU A 33 0.17 5.74 -26.40
N ASP A 34 -1.00 6.00 -25.80
CA ASP A 34 -2.21 6.32 -26.53
C ASP A 34 -2.43 7.85 -26.59
N PRO A 35 -2.34 8.49 -27.77
CA PRO A 35 -2.45 9.94 -27.93
C PRO A 35 -3.82 10.51 -27.54
N ARG A 36 -4.83 9.65 -27.32
CA ARG A 36 -6.15 10.08 -26.84
C ARG A 36 -6.13 10.52 -25.39
N PHE A 37 -5.08 10.15 -24.61
CA PHE A 37 -4.98 10.44 -23.20
C PHE A 37 -3.82 11.36 -22.87
N LYS A 38 -4.06 12.32 -22.01
CA LYS A 38 -3.02 13.10 -21.33
C LYS A 38 -3.09 12.80 -19.84
N ILE A 39 -2.04 12.17 -19.31
CA ILE A 39 -2.00 11.71 -17.92
C ILE A 39 -1.08 12.60 -17.11
N ARG A 40 -1.59 13.12 -15.98
CA ARG A 40 -0.82 13.82 -14.97
C ARG A 40 -0.89 13.06 -13.67
N VAL A 41 0.22 12.94 -12.97
CA VAL A 41 0.28 12.32 -11.64
C VAL A 41 0.40 13.41 -10.59
N ILE A 42 -0.49 13.39 -9.61
CA ILE A 42 -0.48 14.32 -8.48
C ILE A 42 -0.11 13.51 -7.23
N THR A 43 1.07 13.75 -6.66
CA THR A 43 1.59 13.00 -5.51
C THR A 43 2.53 13.86 -4.67
N GLY A 44 3.01 13.33 -3.52
CA GLY A 44 3.96 14.03 -2.66
C GLY A 44 5.27 14.39 -3.39
N PHE A 45 5.83 15.54 -3.04
CA PHE A 45 7.01 16.13 -3.71
C PHE A 45 8.19 15.15 -3.81
N GLN A 46 8.44 14.32 -2.80
CA GLN A 46 9.57 13.36 -2.79
C GLN A 46 9.51 12.34 -3.94
N LYS A 47 8.34 12.07 -4.50
CA LYS A 47 8.16 11.12 -5.60
C LYS A 47 8.14 11.77 -6.97
N LYS A 48 8.20 13.11 -7.05
CA LYS A 48 8.11 13.84 -8.32
C LYS A 48 9.19 13.40 -9.32
N ALA A 49 10.44 13.44 -8.93
CA ALA A 49 11.54 13.08 -9.82
C ALA A 49 11.43 11.65 -10.37
N LEU A 50 11.04 10.71 -9.51
CA LEU A 50 10.81 9.30 -9.89
C LEU A 50 9.66 9.18 -10.90
N VAL A 51 8.53 9.85 -10.64
CA VAL A 51 7.35 9.82 -11.51
C VAL A 51 7.68 10.41 -12.90
N GLU A 52 8.44 11.51 -12.93
CA GLU A 52 8.91 12.12 -14.20
C GLU A 52 9.90 11.23 -14.95
N GLN A 53 10.79 10.54 -14.23
CA GLN A 53 11.71 9.57 -14.83
C GLN A 53 10.99 8.38 -15.48
N ILE A 54 9.82 7.99 -14.96
CA ILE A 54 8.96 6.94 -15.53
C ILE A 54 8.28 7.42 -16.83
N GLY A 55 8.19 8.73 -17.06
CA GLY A 55 7.61 9.36 -18.23
C GLY A 55 6.24 10.02 -18.02
N PHE A 56 5.81 10.22 -16.78
CA PHE A 56 4.58 10.96 -16.48
C PHE A 56 4.83 12.44 -16.21
N ASP A 57 3.90 13.30 -16.60
CA ASP A 57 3.82 14.65 -16.06
C ASP A 57 3.48 14.58 -14.57
N CYS A 58 4.29 15.19 -13.70
CA CYS A 58 4.08 15.14 -12.25
C CYS A 58 3.89 16.53 -11.63
N LEU A 59 2.77 16.68 -10.92
CA LEU A 59 2.43 17.86 -10.14
C LEU A 59 2.56 17.50 -8.65
N ALA A 60 3.47 18.17 -7.95
CA ALA A 60 3.80 17.83 -6.57
C ALA A 60 2.84 18.49 -5.59
N LEU A 61 2.33 17.69 -4.64
CA LEU A 61 1.64 18.17 -3.45
C LEU A 61 2.65 18.61 -2.40
N PHE A 62 2.35 19.69 -1.70
CA PHE A 62 3.12 20.20 -0.55
C PHE A 62 4.62 20.39 -0.83
N PRO A 63 5.02 21.12 -1.87
CA PRO A 63 6.44 21.32 -2.19
C PRO A 63 7.25 21.97 -1.07
N ASP A 64 6.60 22.82 -0.26
CA ASP A 64 7.22 23.49 0.91
C ASP A 64 7.33 22.56 2.15
N ARG A 65 6.64 21.41 2.14
CA ARG A 65 6.64 20.41 3.21
C ARG A 65 6.74 19.00 2.61
N PRO A 66 7.87 18.67 1.98
CA PRO A 66 8.00 17.50 1.10
C PRO A 66 7.76 16.16 1.79
N THR A 67 7.91 16.06 3.12
CA THR A 67 7.80 14.83 3.92
C THR A 67 6.49 14.72 4.69
N VAL A 68 5.59 15.71 4.62
CA VAL A 68 4.44 15.80 5.53
C VAL A 68 3.55 14.55 5.53
N MET A 69 3.37 13.90 4.40
CA MET A 69 2.53 12.68 4.30
C MET A 69 3.25 11.47 4.92
N GLU A 70 4.54 11.33 4.65
CA GLU A 70 5.37 10.26 5.20
C GLU A 70 5.55 10.40 6.71
N ASP A 71 5.70 11.63 7.21
CA ASP A 71 5.86 11.90 8.64
C ASP A 71 4.60 11.53 9.43
N ILE A 72 3.41 11.72 8.85
CA ILE A 72 2.15 11.27 9.44
C ILE A 72 2.04 9.74 9.43
N ALA A 73 2.46 9.10 8.35
CA ALA A 73 2.36 7.64 8.20
C ALA A 73 3.41 6.88 9.01
N ASN A 74 4.62 7.44 9.13
CA ASN A 74 5.73 6.80 9.82
C ASN A 74 5.65 7.04 11.34
N THR A 75 5.27 6.00 12.07
CA THR A 75 5.27 6.03 13.54
C THR A 75 6.59 5.52 14.11
N SER A 76 6.91 5.96 15.33
CA SER A 76 8.10 5.48 16.06
C SER A 76 7.90 4.16 16.79
N LYS A 77 6.67 3.65 16.82
CA LYS A 77 6.25 2.42 17.53
C LYS A 77 5.07 1.78 16.80
N GLN A 78 4.83 0.51 17.12
CA GLN A 78 3.63 -0.22 16.68
C GLN A 78 2.36 0.58 16.99
N ALA A 79 1.40 0.57 16.05
CA ALA A 79 0.15 1.29 16.19
C ALA A 79 -0.64 0.82 17.44
N ASN A 80 -1.09 1.79 18.21
CA ASN A 80 -2.02 1.60 19.31
C ASN A 80 -3.12 2.68 19.20
N LEU A 81 -4.12 2.61 20.06
CA LEU A 81 -5.27 3.54 19.99
C LEU A 81 -4.86 5.01 20.06
N LEU A 82 -3.83 5.36 20.83
CA LEU A 82 -3.33 6.73 20.93
C LEU A 82 -2.63 7.16 19.65
N ILE A 83 -1.76 6.33 19.11
CA ILE A 83 -1.05 6.58 17.85
C ILE A 83 -2.07 6.69 16.71
N MET A 84 -3.03 5.78 16.62
CA MET A 84 -4.09 5.82 15.63
C MET A 84 -4.92 7.11 15.73
N TYR A 85 -5.25 7.55 16.94
CA TYR A 85 -5.93 8.82 17.16
C TYR A 85 -5.07 10.01 16.71
N GLN A 86 -3.79 10.03 17.05
CA GLN A 86 -2.85 11.08 16.62
C GLN A 86 -2.73 11.15 15.10
N GLN A 87 -2.59 9.99 14.43
CA GLN A 87 -2.57 9.92 12.96
C GLN A 87 -3.88 10.39 12.35
N LEU A 88 -5.02 9.97 12.90
CA LEU A 88 -6.34 10.45 12.45
C LEU A 88 -6.45 11.97 12.53
N MET A 89 -6.03 12.56 13.65
CA MET A 89 -6.08 14.00 13.84
C MET A 89 -5.09 14.75 12.94
N ALA A 90 -3.89 14.19 12.71
CA ALA A 90 -2.92 14.77 11.78
C ALA A 90 -3.42 14.73 10.34
N ASN A 91 -3.95 13.57 9.89
CA ASN A 91 -4.57 13.45 8.58
C ASN A 91 -5.77 14.39 8.40
N SER A 92 -6.60 14.55 9.43
CA SER A 92 -7.76 15.45 9.36
C SER A 92 -7.38 16.91 9.13
N ARG A 93 -6.24 17.34 9.67
CA ARG A 93 -5.72 18.69 9.45
C ARG A 93 -5.17 18.88 8.04
N LEU A 94 -4.64 17.79 7.46
CA LEU A 94 -4.06 17.82 6.11
C LEU A 94 -5.13 17.83 5.00
N VAL A 95 -6.34 17.30 5.27
CA VAL A 95 -7.39 17.17 4.24
C VAL A 95 -7.83 18.52 3.64
N PRO A 96 -8.12 19.60 4.40
CA PRO A 96 -8.44 20.91 3.83
C PRO A 96 -7.31 21.44 2.94
N GLU A 97 -6.08 21.34 3.43
CA GLU A 97 -4.91 21.79 2.69
C GLU A 97 -4.73 20.99 1.38
N LEU A 98 -5.03 19.68 1.42
CA LEU A 98 -5.02 18.84 0.23
C LEU A 98 -6.09 19.28 -0.79
N PHE A 99 -7.29 19.66 -0.34
CA PHE A 99 -8.32 20.22 -1.21
C PHE A 99 -7.86 21.52 -1.86
N ASP A 100 -7.28 22.43 -1.08
CA ASP A 100 -6.78 23.71 -1.58
C ASP A 100 -5.65 23.53 -2.59
N GLU A 101 -4.71 22.60 -2.32
CA GLU A 101 -3.63 22.26 -3.25
C GLU A 101 -4.15 21.69 -4.57
N ILE A 102 -5.09 20.75 -4.52
CA ILE A 102 -5.68 20.16 -5.73
C ILE A 102 -6.47 21.20 -6.51
N ASN A 103 -7.28 22.02 -5.83
CA ASN A 103 -8.02 23.10 -6.47
C ASN A 103 -7.07 24.09 -7.14
N ARG A 104 -6.00 24.51 -6.48
CA ARG A 104 -4.99 25.42 -7.04
C ARG A 104 -4.32 24.81 -8.29
N ILE A 105 -4.00 23.51 -8.28
CA ILE A 105 -3.49 22.80 -9.43
C ILE A 105 -4.51 22.82 -10.57
N TRP A 106 -5.77 22.54 -10.30
CA TRP A 106 -6.82 22.52 -11.33
C TRP A 106 -7.16 23.89 -11.87
N ASP A 107 -7.08 24.92 -11.05
CA ASP A 107 -7.27 26.32 -11.50
C ASP A 107 -6.13 26.78 -12.41
N SER A 108 -4.88 26.42 -12.11
CA SER A 108 -3.72 26.85 -12.90
C SER A 108 -3.45 25.99 -14.14
N GLU A 109 -3.61 24.68 -14.04
CA GLU A 109 -3.24 23.69 -15.06
C GLU A 109 -4.47 23.15 -15.83
N GLY A 110 -5.67 23.55 -15.42
CA GLY A 110 -6.96 23.08 -15.92
C GLY A 110 -7.40 21.75 -15.30
N SER A 111 -8.71 21.65 -15.07
CA SER A 111 -9.34 20.45 -14.49
C SER A 111 -9.23 19.24 -15.43
N PRO A 112 -9.18 18.01 -14.87
CA PRO A 112 -9.18 16.78 -15.65
C PRO A 112 -10.60 16.43 -16.16
N ASP A 113 -10.67 15.54 -17.15
CA ASP A 113 -11.93 14.91 -17.58
C ASP A 113 -12.24 13.66 -16.73
N LEU A 114 -11.22 13.07 -16.06
CA LEU A 114 -11.33 11.90 -15.18
C LEU A 114 -10.27 11.97 -14.07
N VAL A 115 -10.67 11.62 -12.85
CA VAL A 115 -9.73 11.41 -11.74
C VAL A 115 -9.58 9.92 -11.43
N ILE A 116 -8.36 9.45 -11.26
CA ILE A 116 -8.04 8.14 -10.68
C ILE A 116 -7.40 8.39 -9.32
N ALA A 117 -8.13 8.10 -8.25
CA ALA A 117 -7.68 8.35 -6.88
C ALA A 117 -7.34 7.04 -6.16
N ASP A 118 -6.14 6.96 -5.59
CA ASP A 118 -5.84 5.90 -4.62
C ASP A 118 -6.77 5.99 -3.40
N PHE A 119 -7.13 4.86 -2.83
CA PHE A 119 -8.11 4.82 -1.73
C PHE A 119 -7.65 5.56 -0.46
N VAL A 120 -6.35 5.73 -0.24
CA VAL A 120 -5.81 6.55 0.85
C VAL A 120 -5.89 8.04 0.49
N ALA A 121 -5.85 8.37 -0.80
CA ALA A 121 -6.13 9.71 -1.32
C ALA A 121 -7.63 9.97 -1.53
N ALA A 122 -8.52 9.30 -0.79
CA ALA A 122 -9.97 9.43 -0.87
C ALA A 122 -10.48 10.90 -0.88
N PRO A 123 -9.89 11.87 -0.14
CA PRO A 123 -10.28 13.26 -0.25
C PRO A 123 -10.28 13.81 -1.68
N ALA A 124 -9.32 13.38 -2.52
CA ALA A 124 -9.28 13.80 -3.92
C ALA A 124 -10.49 13.31 -4.73
N GLY A 125 -10.92 12.06 -4.50
CA GLY A 125 -12.14 11.53 -5.11
C GLY A 125 -13.40 12.25 -4.62
N VAL A 126 -13.48 12.56 -3.33
CA VAL A 126 -14.61 13.35 -2.78
C VAL A 126 -14.65 14.75 -3.37
N LEU A 127 -13.50 15.38 -3.58
CA LEU A 127 -13.40 16.68 -4.24
C LEU A 127 -13.88 16.62 -5.70
N ALA A 128 -13.41 15.60 -6.44
CA ALA A 128 -13.83 15.36 -7.82
C ALA A 128 -15.35 15.19 -7.93
N ASP A 129 -15.94 14.41 -7.02
CA ASP A 129 -17.40 14.19 -6.96
C ASP A 129 -18.18 15.51 -6.76
N ARG A 130 -17.69 16.39 -5.89
CA ARG A 130 -18.27 17.72 -5.65
C ARG A 130 -18.22 18.64 -6.86
N LEU A 131 -17.16 18.53 -7.65
CA LEU A 131 -16.96 19.32 -8.86
C LEU A 131 -17.61 18.70 -10.10
N GLY A 132 -18.32 17.56 -9.93
CA GLY A 132 -18.96 16.83 -11.02
C GLY A 132 -17.96 16.17 -11.98
N ILE A 133 -16.71 15.94 -11.54
CA ILE A 133 -15.68 15.25 -12.31
C ILE A 133 -15.80 13.75 -12.03
N PRO A 134 -16.00 12.90 -13.06
CA PRO A 134 -16.03 11.45 -12.85
C PRO A 134 -14.71 10.95 -12.28
N TRP A 135 -14.78 9.95 -11.41
CA TRP A 135 -13.59 9.42 -10.78
C TRP A 135 -13.65 7.91 -10.53
N ILE A 136 -12.48 7.30 -10.39
CA ILE A 136 -12.27 5.88 -10.15
C ILE A 136 -11.38 5.73 -8.92
N THR A 137 -11.65 4.74 -8.08
CA THR A 137 -10.76 4.39 -6.96
C THR A 137 -9.81 3.28 -7.38
N THR A 138 -8.52 3.39 -7.06
CA THR A 138 -7.58 2.26 -7.05
C THR A 138 -7.33 1.79 -5.63
N ILE A 139 -7.27 0.48 -5.43
CA ILE A 139 -7.05 -0.13 -4.12
C ILE A 139 -6.11 -1.34 -4.21
N PRO A 140 -4.84 -1.18 -3.78
CA PRO A 140 -3.88 -2.29 -3.75
C PRO A 140 -4.20 -3.36 -2.71
N SER A 141 -4.91 -2.97 -1.64
CA SER A 141 -5.29 -3.87 -0.53
C SER A 141 -6.80 -3.87 -0.33
N PRO A 142 -7.56 -4.67 -1.12
CA PRO A 142 -9.04 -4.70 -1.08
C PRO A 142 -9.61 -5.09 0.28
N VAL A 143 -8.80 -5.63 1.19
CA VAL A 143 -9.19 -5.93 2.58
C VAL A 143 -9.70 -4.68 3.31
N ALA A 144 -9.28 -3.48 2.90
CA ALA A 144 -9.71 -2.22 3.48
C ALA A 144 -11.22 -1.91 3.28
N ILE A 145 -11.83 -2.49 2.25
CA ILE A 145 -13.28 -2.37 2.02
C ILE A 145 -14.03 -3.10 3.13
N GLU A 146 -14.98 -2.40 3.77
CA GLU A 146 -15.74 -2.95 4.88
C GLU A 146 -16.54 -4.19 4.47
N SER A 147 -16.39 -5.28 5.24
CA SER A 147 -17.23 -6.47 5.07
C SER A 147 -18.67 -6.20 5.50
N ARG A 148 -19.62 -6.67 4.72
CA ARG A 148 -21.06 -6.55 5.02
C ARG A 148 -21.63 -7.78 5.70
N THR A 149 -21.15 -8.96 5.32
CA THR A 149 -21.75 -10.25 5.72
C THR A 149 -20.72 -11.26 6.22
N THR A 150 -19.45 -11.11 5.84
CA THR A 150 -18.37 -12.03 6.14
C THR A 150 -17.48 -11.56 7.29
N THR A 151 -16.31 -12.16 7.46
CA THR A 151 -15.32 -11.80 8.50
C THR A 151 -14.75 -10.40 8.24
N PRO A 152 -14.84 -9.47 9.19
CA PRO A 152 -14.32 -8.12 9.05
C PRO A 152 -12.79 -8.10 9.09
N ALA A 153 -12.19 -7.15 8.36
CA ALA A 153 -10.76 -6.84 8.43
C ALA A 153 -10.42 -5.90 9.60
N TYR A 154 -9.13 -5.67 9.83
CA TYR A 154 -8.58 -4.79 10.88
C TYR A 154 -8.92 -5.20 12.32
N LEU A 155 -9.15 -6.49 12.54
CA LEU A 155 -9.35 -7.11 13.86
C LEU A 155 -8.30 -8.20 14.09
N ASP A 156 -7.02 -7.82 14.01
CA ASP A 156 -5.86 -8.70 14.23
C ASP A 156 -5.89 -9.98 13.36
N GLY A 157 -6.36 -9.83 12.10
CA GLY A 157 -6.43 -10.91 11.13
C GLY A 157 -7.33 -12.07 11.59
N TRP A 158 -8.57 -11.79 11.85
CA TRP A 158 -9.54 -12.85 12.15
C TRP A 158 -9.70 -13.80 10.97
N LYS A 159 -9.63 -15.10 11.26
CA LYS A 159 -9.88 -16.13 10.26
C LYS A 159 -11.38 -16.36 10.07
N PRO A 160 -11.84 -16.63 8.83
CA PRO A 160 -13.19 -17.08 8.59
C PRO A 160 -13.39 -18.47 9.21
N HIS A 161 -14.50 -18.67 9.87
CA HIS A 161 -14.89 -19.95 10.44
C HIS A 161 -16.37 -20.20 10.23
N GLN A 162 -16.76 -21.50 10.24
CA GLN A 162 -18.16 -21.89 10.20
C GLN A 162 -18.73 -22.01 11.62
N GLY A 163 -20.05 -21.87 11.74
CA GLY A 163 -20.77 -22.03 12.99
C GLY A 163 -21.36 -20.74 13.55
N THR A 164 -22.39 -20.89 14.41
CA THR A 164 -23.20 -19.78 14.92
C THR A 164 -22.40 -18.79 15.75
N PHE A 165 -21.47 -19.29 16.57
CA PHE A 165 -20.58 -18.44 17.38
C PHE A 165 -19.76 -17.49 16.51
N TYR A 166 -19.14 -18.00 15.44
CA TYR A 166 -18.31 -17.17 14.54
C TYR A 166 -19.15 -16.18 13.72
N LYS A 167 -20.35 -16.55 13.31
CA LYS A 167 -21.29 -15.60 12.67
C LYS A 167 -21.64 -14.44 13.61
N TRP A 168 -21.86 -14.73 14.89
CA TRP A 168 -22.10 -13.71 15.90
C TRP A 168 -20.86 -12.85 16.16
N ARG A 169 -19.68 -13.47 16.31
CA ARG A 169 -18.39 -12.78 16.45
C ARG A 169 -18.18 -11.79 15.29
N ASP A 170 -18.35 -12.26 14.05
CA ASP A 170 -18.13 -11.46 12.85
C ASP A 170 -19.14 -10.33 12.72
N ALA A 171 -20.39 -10.57 13.08
CA ALA A 171 -21.43 -9.53 13.13
C ALA A 171 -21.11 -8.43 14.16
N LEU A 172 -20.59 -8.83 15.33
CA LEU A 172 -20.14 -7.86 16.36
C LEU A 172 -18.91 -7.08 15.84
N GLY A 173 -17.92 -7.76 15.26
CA GLY A 173 -16.73 -7.14 14.69
C GLY A 173 -17.07 -6.10 13.63
N ARG A 174 -17.97 -6.43 12.68
CA ARG A 174 -18.45 -5.47 11.68
C ARG A 174 -19.11 -4.22 12.30
N ARG A 175 -19.88 -4.41 13.38
CA ARG A 175 -20.49 -3.27 14.10
C ARG A 175 -19.42 -2.39 14.77
N VAL A 176 -18.40 -3.03 15.37
CA VAL A 176 -17.28 -2.30 16.00
C VAL A 176 -16.52 -1.47 14.96
N ILE A 177 -16.12 -2.07 13.83
CA ILE A 177 -15.43 -1.35 12.74
C ILE A 177 -16.29 -0.21 12.22
N ARG A 178 -17.58 -0.45 11.95
CA ARG A 178 -18.50 0.58 11.47
C ARG A 178 -18.67 1.74 12.46
N LEU A 179 -18.75 1.42 13.76
CA LEU A 179 -18.80 2.44 14.80
C LEU A 179 -17.50 3.24 14.87
N ALA A 180 -16.35 2.55 14.84
CA ALA A 180 -15.04 3.21 14.86
C ALA A 180 -14.87 4.18 13.68
N LYS A 181 -15.26 3.78 12.46
CA LYS A 181 -15.25 4.66 11.28
C LYS A 181 -16.19 5.87 11.43
N LYS A 182 -17.40 5.67 11.96
CA LYS A 182 -18.35 6.79 12.22
C LYS A 182 -17.82 7.76 13.26
N VAL A 183 -17.25 7.25 14.36
CA VAL A 183 -16.62 8.07 15.40
C VAL A 183 -15.42 8.82 14.83
N GLY A 184 -14.57 8.14 14.07
CA GLY A 184 -13.44 8.75 13.37
C GLY A 184 -13.87 9.91 12.47
N LEU A 185 -14.88 9.70 11.62
CA LEU A 185 -15.42 10.77 10.78
C LEU A 185 -16.00 11.93 11.61
N ALA A 186 -16.74 11.64 12.69
CA ALA A 186 -17.32 12.68 13.55
C ALA A 186 -16.24 13.55 14.23
N LEU A 187 -15.10 12.94 14.62
CA LEU A 187 -13.96 13.66 15.17
C LEU A 187 -13.31 14.57 14.11
N VAL A 188 -13.15 14.04 12.90
CA VAL A 188 -12.58 14.77 11.77
C VAL A 188 -13.45 15.92 11.31
N LYS A 189 -14.78 15.71 11.22
CA LYS A 189 -15.74 16.74 10.79
C LYS A 189 -15.71 18.01 11.60
N LYS A 190 -15.38 17.94 12.88
CA LYS A 190 -15.25 19.15 13.73
C LYS A 190 -14.20 20.15 13.22
N ASN A 191 -13.26 19.68 12.39
CA ASN A 191 -12.17 20.49 11.84
C ASN A 191 -12.31 20.68 10.31
N LEU A 192 -13.42 20.22 9.70
CA LEU A 192 -13.57 20.14 8.25
C LEU A 192 -14.93 20.69 7.82
N ASP A 193 -15.07 22.01 7.81
CA ASP A 193 -16.27 22.68 7.26
C ASP A 193 -16.55 22.22 5.82
N THR A 194 -15.47 21.94 5.07
CA THR A 194 -15.56 21.43 3.71
C THR A 194 -16.21 20.05 3.60
N LEU A 195 -16.33 19.28 4.68
CA LEU A 195 -16.97 17.95 4.70
C LEU A 195 -18.26 17.91 5.53
N GLU A 196 -18.86 19.05 5.86
CA GLU A 196 -20.04 19.12 6.73
C GLU A 196 -21.15 18.17 6.26
N ASP A 197 -21.45 18.15 4.96
CA ASP A 197 -22.49 17.32 4.35
C ASP A 197 -22.04 15.91 3.98
N PHE A 198 -20.76 15.58 4.12
CA PHE A 198 -20.24 14.27 3.73
C PHE A 198 -20.81 13.17 4.62
N LYS A 199 -21.42 12.16 4.00
CA LYS A 199 -21.91 10.94 4.65
C LYS A 199 -20.96 9.79 4.35
N LEU A 200 -20.48 9.09 5.38
CA LEU A 200 -19.54 7.97 5.24
C LEU A 200 -20.13 6.81 4.41
N TYR A 201 -21.43 6.60 4.50
CA TYR A 201 -22.13 5.53 3.76
C TYR A 201 -23.20 6.13 2.85
N ARG A 202 -23.28 5.61 1.64
CA ARG A 202 -24.37 5.87 0.69
C ARG A 202 -25.64 5.13 1.13
N GLU A 203 -26.74 5.37 0.45
CA GLU A 203 -28.04 4.74 0.73
C GLU A 203 -28.00 3.22 0.57
N ASP A 204 -27.20 2.72 -0.37
CA ASP A 204 -26.96 1.29 -0.59
C ASP A 204 -26.03 0.66 0.46
N GLY A 205 -25.54 1.45 1.41
CA GLY A 205 -24.63 1.04 2.49
C GLY A 205 -23.17 0.88 2.06
N THR A 206 -22.79 1.28 0.84
CA THR A 206 -21.39 1.34 0.41
C THR A 206 -20.69 2.54 1.04
N GLU A 207 -19.37 2.42 1.24
CA GLU A 207 -18.57 3.53 1.77
C GLU A 207 -18.39 4.63 0.71
N ALA A 208 -18.72 5.86 1.06
CA ALA A 208 -18.67 6.99 0.13
C ALA A 208 -17.24 7.51 -0.14
N ILE A 209 -16.25 6.99 0.57
CA ILE A 209 -14.82 7.26 0.31
C ILE A 209 -14.30 6.55 -0.94
N TYR A 210 -15.06 5.59 -1.49
CA TYR A 210 -14.75 4.93 -2.75
C TYR A 210 -15.63 5.48 -3.87
N SER A 211 -15.16 5.40 -5.11
CA SER A 211 -15.92 5.83 -6.28
C SER A 211 -17.27 5.10 -6.39
N PRO A 212 -18.34 5.81 -6.72
CA PRO A 212 -19.63 5.18 -7.03
C PRO A 212 -19.64 4.46 -8.38
N TYR A 213 -18.66 4.74 -9.26
CA TYR A 213 -18.61 4.23 -10.63
C TYR A 213 -17.75 2.98 -10.73
N SER A 214 -16.54 3.00 -10.17
CA SER A 214 -15.61 1.87 -10.27
C SER A 214 -14.55 1.91 -9.19
N ILE A 215 -14.27 0.73 -8.62
CA ILE A 215 -13.18 0.49 -7.68
C ILE A 215 -12.29 -0.59 -8.32
N LEU A 216 -11.05 -0.25 -8.61
CA LEU A 216 -10.09 -1.16 -9.24
C LEU A 216 -9.21 -1.80 -8.18
N ALA A 217 -9.46 -3.08 -7.90
CA ALA A 217 -8.65 -3.88 -6.97
C ALA A 217 -7.37 -4.34 -7.68
N LEU A 218 -6.23 -3.80 -7.23
CA LEU A 218 -4.90 -4.10 -7.77
C LEU A 218 -4.29 -5.31 -7.05
N GLY A 219 -5.05 -6.41 -6.96
CA GLY A 219 -4.69 -7.64 -6.27
C GLY A 219 -5.30 -8.86 -6.95
N MET A 220 -4.94 -10.04 -6.46
CA MET A 220 -5.41 -11.31 -6.99
C MET A 220 -6.74 -11.70 -6.33
N ARG A 221 -7.80 -11.91 -7.14
CA ARG A 221 -9.12 -12.39 -6.64
C ARG A 221 -9.00 -13.76 -5.96
N GLU A 222 -8.09 -14.57 -6.45
CA GLU A 222 -7.80 -15.93 -5.99
C GLU A 222 -7.33 -15.98 -4.53
N LEU A 223 -6.79 -14.87 -4.03
CA LEU A 223 -6.34 -14.74 -2.63
C LEU A 223 -7.42 -14.18 -1.68
N GLU A 224 -8.64 -13.99 -2.18
CA GLU A 224 -9.70 -13.41 -1.36
C GLU A 224 -10.79 -14.43 -1.07
N PHE A 225 -11.00 -14.70 0.22
CA PHE A 225 -12.06 -15.60 0.69
C PHE A 225 -13.42 -14.92 0.83
N ARG A 226 -13.45 -13.58 0.80
CA ARG A 226 -14.68 -12.78 0.89
C ARG A 226 -15.34 -12.66 -0.48
N ASP A 227 -16.66 -12.57 -0.48
CA ASP A 227 -17.50 -12.38 -1.68
C ASP A 227 -18.46 -11.18 -1.55
N ASP A 228 -18.43 -10.49 -0.42
CA ASP A 228 -19.37 -9.42 -0.05
C ASP A 228 -18.90 -8.01 -0.43
N PHE A 229 -18.16 -7.91 -1.52
CA PHE A 229 -17.69 -6.63 -2.06
C PHE A 229 -18.79 -5.83 -2.77
N PRO A 230 -18.68 -4.50 -2.84
CA PRO A 230 -19.60 -3.70 -3.64
C PRO A 230 -19.53 -4.07 -5.13
N SER A 231 -20.63 -3.91 -5.85
CA SER A 231 -20.73 -4.25 -7.27
C SER A 231 -19.81 -3.45 -8.18
N GLN A 232 -19.37 -2.27 -7.71
CA GLN A 232 -18.41 -1.41 -8.41
C GLN A 232 -16.99 -1.97 -8.39
N LEU A 233 -16.68 -2.95 -7.51
CA LEU A 233 -15.34 -3.54 -7.44
C LEU A 233 -15.05 -4.39 -8.66
N LYS A 234 -13.93 -4.12 -9.30
CA LYS A 234 -13.38 -4.91 -10.41
C LYS A 234 -11.97 -5.36 -10.05
N TRP A 235 -11.73 -6.64 -10.10
CA TRP A 235 -10.41 -7.23 -9.92
C TRP A 235 -9.61 -7.09 -11.21
N ILE A 236 -8.47 -6.39 -11.13
CA ILE A 236 -7.59 -6.14 -12.28
C ILE A 236 -6.42 -7.13 -12.31
N GLY A 237 -6.21 -7.85 -11.20
CA GLY A 237 -5.03 -8.67 -10.99
C GLY A 237 -3.88 -7.85 -10.40
N TYR A 238 -2.80 -8.55 -10.07
CA TYR A 238 -1.58 -7.91 -9.61
C TYR A 238 -0.56 -7.84 -10.75
N ARG A 239 -0.02 -6.67 -10.93
CA ARG A 239 1.20 -6.45 -11.70
C ARG A 239 1.89 -5.24 -11.12
N CYS A 240 3.12 -5.39 -10.72
CA CYS A 240 3.93 -4.28 -10.28
C CYS A 240 5.18 -4.20 -11.15
N LEU A 241 5.26 -3.17 -11.97
CA LEU A 241 6.51 -2.83 -12.64
C LEU A 241 7.41 -2.20 -11.61
N SER A 242 8.65 -2.64 -11.53
CA SER A 242 9.65 -1.84 -10.86
C SER A 242 10.06 -0.70 -11.77
N PHE A 243 10.16 0.44 -11.15
CA PHE A 243 10.69 1.62 -11.78
C PHE A 243 12.13 1.89 -11.34
N ASP A 244 12.51 1.30 -10.21
CA ASP A 244 13.89 1.27 -9.72
C ASP A 244 14.60 0.02 -10.26
N ARG A 245 15.87 0.17 -10.64
CA ARG A 245 16.72 -0.94 -11.09
C ARG A 245 17.88 -1.13 -10.15
N LEU A 246 18.19 -2.38 -9.86
CA LEU A 246 19.37 -2.71 -9.06
C LEU A 246 20.64 -2.23 -9.80
N PRO A 247 21.48 -1.36 -9.18
CA PRO A 247 22.74 -0.92 -9.77
C PRO A 247 23.61 -2.09 -10.19
N GLN A 248 24.31 -1.93 -11.31
CA GLN A 248 25.12 -3.00 -11.87
C GLN A 248 26.21 -3.47 -10.88
N GLU A 249 26.79 -2.54 -10.12
CA GLU A 249 27.78 -2.80 -9.09
C GLU A 249 27.25 -3.65 -7.94
N GLN A 250 25.93 -3.57 -7.67
CA GLN A 250 25.31 -4.36 -6.61
C GLN A 250 25.00 -5.80 -7.03
N LYS A 251 24.92 -6.09 -8.33
CA LYS A 251 24.62 -7.45 -8.82
C LYS A 251 25.65 -8.49 -8.41
N GLN A 252 26.90 -8.08 -8.18
CA GLN A 252 27.96 -8.96 -7.70
C GLN A 252 27.65 -9.62 -6.34
N TYR A 253 26.79 -9.01 -5.51
CA TYR A 253 26.44 -9.57 -4.20
C TYR A 253 25.42 -10.72 -4.28
N PHE A 254 24.81 -10.96 -5.44
CA PHE A 254 23.82 -12.01 -5.66
C PHE A 254 24.38 -13.26 -6.37
N THR A 255 25.68 -13.45 -6.37
CA THR A 255 26.36 -14.57 -7.07
C THR A 255 26.58 -15.81 -6.21
N SER A 256 26.12 -15.81 -4.94
CA SER A 256 26.28 -16.95 -4.03
C SER A 256 25.60 -18.21 -4.58
N SER A 257 26.26 -19.36 -4.42
CA SER A 257 25.68 -20.68 -4.69
C SER A 257 24.82 -21.22 -3.54
N LYS A 258 24.84 -20.54 -2.37
CA LYS A 258 24.00 -20.88 -1.22
C LYS A 258 22.56 -20.45 -1.45
N LYS A 259 21.62 -21.01 -0.69
CA LYS A 259 20.22 -20.58 -0.69
C LYS A 259 20.09 -19.10 -0.28
N ARG A 260 19.30 -18.33 -1.01
CA ARG A 260 19.18 -16.89 -0.86
C ARG A 260 17.85 -16.53 -0.22
N VAL A 261 17.91 -15.77 0.86
CA VAL A 261 16.75 -15.36 1.65
C VAL A 261 16.62 -13.84 1.66
N LEU A 262 15.53 -13.31 1.15
CA LEU A 262 15.19 -11.90 1.32
C LEU A 262 14.54 -11.69 2.68
N VAL A 263 14.98 -10.68 3.43
CA VAL A 263 14.37 -10.28 4.71
C VAL A 263 13.95 -8.81 4.63
N THR A 264 12.66 -8.53 4.86
CA THR A 264 12.13 -7.16 4.75
C THR A 264 10.92 -6.89 5.62
N CYS A 265 10.84 -5.68 6.17
CA CYS A 265 9.63 -5.12 6.79
C CYS A 265 9.05 -3.93 5.99
N GLY A 266 9.42 -3.79 4.71
CA GLY A 266 8.94 -2.74 3.82
C GLY A 266 9.53 -1.36 4.11
N THR A 267 8.87 -0.30 3.61
CA THR A 267 9.37 1.07 3.67
C THR A 267 8.96 1.81 4.95
N HIS A 268 7.86 1.44 5.59
CA HIS A 268 7.23 2.24 6.65
C HIS A 268 7.59 1.85 8.08
N LEU A 269 7.81 0.59 8.40
CA LEU A 269 8.00 0.12 9.78
C LEU A 269 9.40 0.45 10.33
N LYS A 270 9.73 1.74 10.49
CA LYS A 270 11.07 2.19 10.94
C LYS A 270 11.47 1.59 12.30
N TRP A 271 10.52 1.43 13.21
CA TRP A 271 10.74 0.87 14.54
C TRP A 271 11.03 -0.64 14.52
N GLU A 272 10.66 -1.34 13.46
CA GLU A 272 10.85 -2.80 13.30
C GLU A 272 12.20 -3.15 12.67
N LYS A 273 12.85 -2.21 11.99
CA LYS A 273 14.06 -2.48 11.19
C LYS A 273 15.22 -3.02 12.03
N GLU A 274 15.45 -2.48 13.22
CA GLU A 274 16.50 -2.98 14.12
C GLU A 274 16.23 -4.41 14.57
N ARG A 275 14.98 -4.71 14.95
CA ARG A 275 14.57 -6.05 15.36
C ARG A 275 14.70 -7.05 14.21
N MET A 276 14.34 -6.66 13.00
CA MET A 276 14.50 -7.48 11.80
C MET A 276 15.99 -7.79 11.52
N ILE A 277 16.88 -6.82 11.71
CA ILE A 277 18.34 -7.04 11.58
C ILE A 277 18.82 -8.05 12.62
N GLU A 278 18.45 -7.90 13.89
CA GLU A 278 18.84 -8.83 14.95
C GLU A 278 18.29 -10.24 14.69
N PHE A 279 17.05 -10.34 14.19
CA PHE A 279 16.49 -11.63 13.78
C PHE A 279 17.29 -12.25 12.63
N ALA A 280 17.64 -11.47 11.60
CA ALA A 280 18.47 -11.95 10.50
C ALA A 280 19.88 -12.38 10.94
N LYS A 281 20.46 -11.72 11.94
CA LYS A 281 21.74 -12.13 12.54
C LYS A 281 21.66 -13.52 13.18
N LEU A 282 20.61 -13.76 13.98
CA LEU A 282 20.40 -15.08 14.60
C LEU A 282 20.25 -16.17 13.53
N LEU A 283 19.41 -15.92 12.52
CA LEU A 283 19.22 -16.86 11.41
C LEU A 283 20.52 -17.12 10.65
N SER A 284 21.33 -16.11 10.39
CA SER A 284 22.60 -16.27 9.66
C SER A 284 23.63 -17.10 10.42
N GLN A 285 23.59 -17.08 11.75
CA GLN A 285 24.45 -17.92 12.62
C GLN A 285 23.97 -19.36 12.66
N GLU A 286 22.65 -19.59 12.72
CA GLU A 286 22.07 -20.93 12.80
C GLU A 286 22.03 -21.65 11.43
N HIS A 287 22.01 -20.89 10.34
CA HIS A 287 21.87 -21.40 8.98
C HIS A 287 23.02 -20.95 8.06
N PRO A 288 24.25 -21.48 8.23
CA PRO A 288 25.42 -21.05 7.46
C PRO A 288 25.33 -21.39 5.95
N ASP A 289 24.43 -22.29 5.57
CA ASP A 289 24.17 -22.67 4.18
C ASP A 289 23.24 -21.70 3.41
N TYR A 290 22.77 -20.68 4.09
CA TYR A 290 21.93 -19.63 3.52
C TYR A 290 22.67 -18.29 3.49
N VAL A 291 22.31 -17.43 2.54
CA VAL A 291 22.70 -16.02 2.52
C VAL A 291 21.45 -15.16 2.71
N PHE A 292 21.53 -14.24 3.65
CA PHE A 292 20.44 -13.35 4.01
C PHE A 292 20.68 -11.95 3.45
N TYR A 293 19.74 -11.48 2.65
CA TYR A 293 19.70 -10.16 2.05
C TYR A 293 18.61 -9.34 2.77
N VAL A 294 19.04 -8.48 3.68
CA VAL A 294 18.12 -7.60 4.44
C VAL A 294 17.98 -6.31 3.69
N THR A 295 16.74 -5.83 3.47
CA THR A 295 16.51 -4.49 2.93
C THR A 295 15.78 -3.60 3.93
N LEU A 296 16.33 -2.38 4.13
CA LEU A 296 15.74 -1.38 5.03
C LEU A 296 14.60 -0.58 4.38
N GLY A 297 14.41 -0.74 3.06
CA GLY A 297 13.32 -0.11 2.32
C GLY A 297 13.43 1.41 2.21
N ASP A 298 14.64 1.98 2.25
CA ASP A 298 14.90 3.40 2.01
C ASP A 298 15.34 3.62 0.55
N PRO A 299 14.45 4.09 -0.34
CA PRO A 299 14.78 4.26 -1.75
C PRO A 299 15.95 5.21 -2.03
N ASN A 300 16.23 6.15 -1.11
CA ASN A 300 17.35 7.08 -1.28
C ASN A 300 18.71 6.40 -1.16
N GLY A 301 18.77 5.20 -0.59
CA GLY A 301 19.97 4.39 -0.44
C GLY A 301 20.16 3.35 -1.54
N LEU A 302 19.46 3.43 -2.67
CA LEU A 302 19.55 2.45 -3.76
C LEU A 302 21.00 2.26 -4.28
N GLU A 303 21.74 3.34 -4.39
CA GLU A 303 23.13 3.32 -4.89
C GLU A 303 24.17 2.97 -3.81
N ASN A 304 23.76 2.90 -2.53
CA ASN A 304 24.69 2.61 -1.45
C ASN A 304 25.10 1.14 -1.48
N PRO A 305 26.40 0.82 -1.30
CA PRO A 305 26.84 -0.55 -1.19
C PRO A 305 26.27 -1.18 0.10
N PRO A 306 26.00 -2.50 0.11
CA PRO A 306 25.48 -3.15 1.27
C PRO A 306 26.51 -3.17 2.42
N LYS A 307 26.01 -3.10 3.64
CA LYS A 307 26.79 -3.36 4.84
C LYS A 307 26.87 -4.88 5.06
N MET A 308 28.05 -5.44 4.92
CA MET A 308 28.29 -6.85 5.24
C MET A 308 28.51 -7.01 6.74
N LEU A 309 27.63 -7.73 7.44
CA LEU A 309 27.78 -8.06 8.85
C LEU A 309 28.48 -9.41 9.07
N SER A 310 28.34 -10.32 8.11
CA SER A 310 29.07 -11.59 8.04
C SER A 310 29.19 -12.02 6.57
N GLU A 311 29.86 -13.14 6.29
CA GLU A 311 29.97 -13.71 4.94
C GLU A 311 28.60 -14.07 4.32
N ASN A 312 27.58 -14.28 5.16
CA ASN A 312 26.24 -14.70 4.74
C ASN A 312 25.13 -13.75 5.21
N LEU A 313 25.46 -12.51 5.62
CA LEU A 313 24.46 -11.48 6.00
C LEU A 313 24.84 -10.11 5.44
N LEU A 314 24.04 -9.66 4.49
CA LEU A 314 24.17 -8.38 3.81
C LEU A 314 22.96 -7.50 4.10
N ILE A 315 23.20 -6.24 4.46
CA ILE A 315 22.14 -5.24 4.70
C ILE A 315 22.23 -4.17 3.62
N PHE A 316 21.15 -4.01 2.87
CA PHE A 316 20.95 -2.98 1.86
C PHE A 316 20.02 -1.92 2.41
N ASP A 317 20.27 -0.67 2.09
CA ASP A 317 19.32 0.41 2.39
C ASP A 317 18.03 0.19 1.57
N TYR A 318 18.17 -0.21 0.31
CA TYR A 318 17.04 -0.52 -0.57
C TYR A 318 17.35 -1.65 -1.55
N LEU A 319 16.37 -2.50 -1.78
CA LEU A 319 16.38 -3.50 -2.85
C LEU A 319 15.07 -3.42 -3.65
N PRO A 320 15.13 -3.18 -4.98
CA PRO A 320 13.94 -3.24 -5.84
C PRO A 320 13.46 -4.69 -5.96
N TYR A 321 12.26 -4.96 -5.46
CA TYR A 321 11.72 -6.33 -5.41
C TYR A 321 11.64 -6.99 -6.78
N SER A 322 11.28 -6.25 -7.83
CA SER A 322 11.22 -6.77 -9.19
C SER A 322 12.53 -7.31 -9.74
N ASP A 323 13.66 -6.77 -9.28
CA ASP A 323 14.98 -7.17 -9.79
C ASP A 323 15.61 -8.26 -8.92
N VAL A 324 15.19 -8.36 -7.65
CA VAL A 324 15.83 -9.30 -6.72
C VAL A 324 14.99 -10.55 -6.43
N LEU A 325 13.66 -10.47 -6.47
CA LEU A 325 12.80 -11.61 -6.12
C LEU A 325 13.08 -12.83 -6.99
N GLU A 326 13.26 -12.66 -8.29
CA GLU A 326 13.61 -13.74 -9.22
C GLU A 326 14.84 -14.55 -8.77
N GLN A 327 15.71 -13.93 -7.98
CA GLN A 327 16.96 -14.53 -7.52
C GLN A 327 16.85 -15.16 -6.14
N MET A 328 15.72 -15.03 -5.43
CA MET A 328 15.53 -15.51 -4.06
C MET A 328 14.93 -16.91 -4.02
N ASP A 329 15.40 -17.72 -3.09
CA ASP A 329 14.81 -19.03 -2.81
C ASP A 329 13.72 -18.95 -1.74
N PHE A 330 13.79 -17.96 -0.83
CA PHE A 330 12.84 -17.72 0.27
C PHE A 330 12.70 -16.25 0.56
N ALA A 331 11.57 -15.87 1.18
CA ALA A 331 11.37 -14.54 1.71
C ALA A 331 10.86 -14.57 3.15
N ILE A 332 11.34 -13.63 3.97
CA ILE A 332 10.82 -13.34 5.30
C ILE A 332 10.30 -11.92 5.27
N HIS A 333 8.99 -11.75 5.47
CA HIS A 333 8.38 -10.44 5.29
C HIS A 333 7.13 -10.21 6.16
N HIS A 334 6.70 -8.96 6.22
CA HIS A 334 5.61 -8.45 7.07
C HIS A 334 4.19 -8.61 6.48
N ALA A 335 4.02 -9.18 5.30
CA ALA A 335 2.76 -9.25 4.55
C ALA A 335 2.23 -7.91 4.01
N GLY A 336 3.07 -6.92 3.74
CA GLY A 336 2.65 -5.78 2.91
C GLY A 336 2.19 -6.26 1.52
N ALA A 337 1.17 -5.64 0.94
CA ALA A 337 0.58 -6.10 -0.31
C ALA A 337 1.61 -6.30 -1.44
N GLY A 338 2.55 -5.35 -1.61
CA GLY A 338 3.56 -5.42 -2.68
C GLY A 338 4.49 -6.62 -2.58
N ILE A 339 5.08 -6.86 -1.39
CA ILE A 339 6.01 -8.00 -1.21
C ILE A 339 5.27 -9.34 -1.24
N LEU A 340 4.09 -9.43 -0.63
CA LEU A 340 3.30 -10.66 -0.65
C LEU A 340 2.95 -11.06 -2.09
N MET A 341 2.41 -10.14 -2.87
CA MET A 341 2.05 -10.38 -4.27
C MET A 341 3.29 -10.67 -5.13
N GLY A 342 4.40 -9.98 -4.88
CA GLY A 342 5.66 -10.24 -5.57
C GLY A 342 6.20 -11.64 -5.30
N CYS A 343 6.16 -12.13 -4.06
CA CYS A 343 6.55 -13.50 -3.73
C CYS A 343 5.66 -14.54 -4.43
N ILE A 344 4.35 -14.28 -4.53
CA ILE A 344 3.43 -15.17 -5.24
C ILE A 344 3.73 -15.20 -6.74
N ASP A 345 3.93 -14.04 -7.36
CA ASP A 345 4.21 -13.91 -8.79
C ASP A 345 5.49 -14.65 -9.21
N HIS A 346 6.50 -14.69 -8.29
CA HIS A 346 7.77 -15.40 -8.51
C HIS A 346 7.81 -16.81 -7.90
N GLY A 347 6.72 -17.28 -7.28
CA GLY A 347 6.66 -18.60 -6.66
C GLY A 347 7.59 -18.79 -5.45
N ILE A 348 7.84 -17.72 -4.68
CA ILE A 348 8.80 -17.72 -3.56
C ILE A 348 8.08 -18.09 -2.26
N PRO A 349 8.46 -19.20 -1.61
CA PRO A 349 7.97 -19.56 -0.29
C PRO A 349 8.28 -18.47 0.73
N SER A 350 7.32 -18.18 1.62
CA SER A 350 7.45 -17.08 2.55
C SER A 350 7.24 -17.49 4.00
N LEU A 351 8.08 -16.93 4.90
CA LEU A 351 7.77 -16.79 6.32
C LEU A 351 7.22 -15.38 6.57
N ILE A 352 6.01 -15.31 7.07
CA ILE A 352 5.25 -14.08 7.21
C ILE A 352 5.15 -13.68 8.68
N LEU A 353 5.63 -12.47 8.99
CA LEU A 353 5.68 -11.89 10.33
C LEU A 353 4.88 -10.58 10.33
N PRO A 354 3.54 -10.61 10.39
CA PRO A 354 2.73 -9.40 10.31
C PRO A 354 2.95 -8.50 11.53
N GLN A 355 3.05 -7.19 11.32
CA GLN A 355 3.41 -6.22 12.35
C GLN A 355 2.31 -5.19 12.60
N ASP A 356 1.65 -4.67 11.56
CA ASP A 356 0.70 -3.58 11.68
C ASP A 356 -0.30 -3.52 10.50
N TYR A 357 -1.33 -2.69 10.61
CA TYR A 357 -2.32 -2.37 9.57
C TYR A 357 -3.00 -3.60 8.94
N ASP A 358 -3.07 -3.64 7.62
CA ASP A 358 -3.66 -4.72 6.81
C ASP A 358 -2.81 -5.99 6.73
N GLN A 359 -1.60 -5.95 7.29
CA GLN A 359 -0.66 -7.07 7.25
C GLN A 359 -1.20 -8.33 7.92
N PHE A 360 -1.94 -8.19 9.03
CA PHE A 360 -2.59 -9.33 9.69
C PHE A 360 -3.66 -9.97 8.81
N ASP A 361 -4.41 -9.18 8.08
CA ASP A 361 -5.45 -9.64 7.18
C ASP A 361 -4.87 -10.30 5.92
N ASN A 362 -3.77 -9.75 5.39
CA ASN A 362 -3.00 -10.34 4.30
C ASN A 362 -2.34 -11.67 4.73
N ALA A 363 -1.81 -11.73 5.96
CA ALA A 363 -1.25 -12.96 6.52
C ALA A 363 -2.29 -14.08 6.67
N VAL A 364 -3.53 -13.74 7.06
CA VAL A 364 -4.64 -14.73 7.09
C VAL A 364 -4.88 -15.31 5.71
N ARG A 365 -4.87 -14.47 4.67
CA ARG A 365 -5.04 -14.94 3.29
C ARG A 365 -3.89 -15.86 2.87
N ALA A 366 -2.65 -15.44 3.12
CA ALA A 366 -1.49 -16.27 2.83
C ALA A 366 -1.55 -17.63 3.52
N GLU A 367 -1.99 -17.68 4.77
CA GLU A 367 -2.15 -18.91 5.54
C GLU A 367 -3.29 -19.79 5.00
N LEU A 368 -4.46 -19.22 4.72
CA LEU A 368 -5.63 -19.94 4.22
C LEU A 368 -5.40 -20.56 2.83
N PHE A 369 -4.65 -19.86 1.98
CA PHE A 369 -4.32 -20.31 0.64
C PHE A 369 -2.97 -21.04 0.54
N GLN A 370 -2.35 -21.34 1.70
CA GLN A 370 -1.09 -22.11 1.81
C GLN A 370 0.09 -21.52 1.01
N ILE A 371 0.17 -20.20 0.94
CA ILE A 371 1.21 -19.47 0.21
C ILE A 371 2.47 -19.33 1.02
N GLY A 372 2.36 -19.31 2.36
CA GLY A 372 3.47 -19.15 3.27
C GLY A 372 3.13 -19.60 4.69
N LEU A 373 4.16 -19.69 5.52
CA LEU A 373 4.03 -19.90 6.96
C LEU A 373 3.83 -18.54 7.65
N VAL A 374 2.86 -18.46 8.56
CA VAL A 374 2.60 -17.24 9.31
C VAL A 374 2.96 -17.44 10.77
N SER A 375 3.84 -16.59 11.30
CA SER A 375 4.10 -16.49 12.73
C SER A 375 3.61 -15.16 13.28
N ARG A 376 2.82 -15.21 14.36
CA ARG A 376 2.35 -14.06 15.12
C ARG A 376 3.07 -13.91 16.46
N LYS A 377 4.15 -14.67 16.64
CA LYS A 377 4.98 -14.61 17.83
C LYS A 377 5.76 -13.30 17.87
N LYS A 378 5.92 -12.75 19.07
CA LYS A 378 6.49 -11.41 19.26
C LYS A 378 7.99 -11.41 19.50
N THR A 379 8.60 -12.58 19.75
CA THR A 379 10.04 -12.69 20.04
C THR A 379 10.72 -13.61 19.03
N GLU A 380 11.96 -13.30 18.72
CA GLU A 380 12.81 -14.08 17.81
C GLU A 380 12.92 -15.53 18.26
N SER A 381 13.16 -15.76 19.56
CA SER A 381 13.24 -17.09 20.16
C SER A 381 11.94 -17.90 20.08
N GLU A 382 10.78 -17.23 19.96
CA GLU A 382 9.49 -17.89 19.75
C GLU A 382 9.25 -18.23 18.27
N VAL A 383 9.82 -17.45 17.35
CA VAL A 383 9.71 -17.71 15.90
C VAL A 383 10.59 -18.86 15.48
N LEU A 384 11.77 -19.01 16.09
CA LEU A 384 12.74 -20.06 15.79
C LEU A 384 12.37 -21.44 16.36
N ARG A 385 11.38 -21.51 17.24
CA ARG A 385 10.82 -22.77 17.78
C ARG A 385 9.60 -23.22 16.98
#